data_be1a7ffcb9c9df72ce6e200bd3f56948
#
_entry.id   be1a7ffcb9c9df72ce6e200bd3f56948
#
_cell.length_a   1.000
_cell.length_b   1.000
_cell.length_c   1.000
_cell.angle_alpha   90.00
_cell.angle_beta   90.00
_cell.angle_gamma   90.00
#
_symmetry.space_group_name_H-M   'P 1'
#
loop_
_entity.id
_entity.type
_entity.pdbx_description
1 polymer ?
#
loop_
_entity_poly.entity_id
_entity_poly.type
_entity_poly.pdbx_seq_one_letter_code
_entity_poly.pdbx_strand_id
1 'polypeptide(L)'
;MQNPPPGKPTLHYGWVIVFAGMLCILACLGFGRFALGMLLPSMAATLRLSYSQMGFISTANFLGYLASVLVSAHWAGRIGSRRLIFLALLTVAVSMSLVSRATGFLQVLLLYMITGIGSGATNVPVMGLVAAWFSSGKRGRAAGFIVIGSGFAIMISGRLIPFLNRWVGPEGWRTSWLILAGLVVLIAFTAFGLLRDGPEDKGLSPVGADEAAASVDPGPKATEVNIYRKGIIYYLGAIYFLFGYTYVIYATFIVTTLVRERGFSESLAGNFWMWVGFLSLFSGPVFGTLSDRIGRKAGLMIVFSLQAVSYLLIATRLPGMFLYLSIGFFGLVAWSIPSIMAAAIGDYVGPKKSAAAIGFVTFIFGLGQISGPAIAGVLAERTGSFSGSFFMAAAFAGAAVVLSGFLRKPRTV
;
A
#
# COMPACT_ATOMS: atom_id res chain seq x y z
N MET A 1 46.57 -4.13 29.07
CA MET A 1 45.49 -3.25 28.66
C MET A 1 44.20 -4.08 28.69
N GLN A 2 43.36 -3.84 29.67
CA GLN A 2 42.08 -4.54 29.77
C GLN A 2 41.11 -3.99 28.72
N ASN A 3 40.55 -4.85 27.88
CA ASN A 3 39.47 -4.47 26.98
C ASN A 3 38.28 -3.91 27.80
N PRO A 4 37.72 -2.77 27.41
CA PRO A 4 36.54 -2.25 28.08
C PRO A 4 35.40 -3.29 27.97
N PRO A 5 34.52 -3.40 29.00
CA PRO A 5 33.44 -4.34 28.98
C PRO A 5 32.52 -4.07 27.80
N PRO A 6 31.92 -5.11 27.14
CA PRO A 6 31.00 -4.91 26.04
C PRO A 6 29.82 -4.07 26.53
N GLY A 7 29.73 -2.84 25.97
CA GLY A 7 28.63 -1.94 26.23
C GLY A 7 27.31 -2.66 25.87
N LYS A 8 26.23 -2.41 26.67
CA LYS A 8 24.88 -2.94 26.39
C LYS A 8 24.55 -2.69 24.92
N PRO A 9 23.97 -3.69 24.21
CA PRO A 9 23.64 -3.54 22.81
C PRO A 9 22.68 -2.34 22.63
N THR A 10 23.23 -1.22 22.25
CA THR A 10 22.42 -0.03 21.90
C THR A 10 21.72 -0.31 20.58
N LEU A 11 20.39 -0.13 20.55
CA LEU A 11 19.61 -0.32 19.34
C LEU A 11 20.19 0.51 18.19
N HIS A 12 20.60 -0.15 17.11
CA HIS A 12 21.20 0.54 15.97
C HIS A 12 20.24 1.57 15.39
N TYR A 13 20.72 2.79 15.09
CA TYR A 13 19.88 3.90 14.62
C TYR A 13 19.06 3.58 13.37
N GLY A 14 19.48 2.62 12.55
CA GLY A 14 18.69 2.09 11.43
C GLY A 14 17.28 1.65 11.84
N TRP A 15 17.07 1.16 13.06
CA TRP A 15 15.73 0.80 13.54
C TRP A 15 14.87 2.03 13.91
N VAL A 16 15.51 3.15 14.28
CA VAL A 16 14.82 4.45 14.42
C VAL A 16 14.34 4.93 13.05
N ILE A 17 15.15 4.74 11.99
CA ILE A 17 14.75 5.04 10.61
C ILE A 17 13.56 4.16 10.19
N VAL A 18 13.54 2.88 10.54
CA VAL A 18 12.40 1.98 10.28
C VAL A 18 11.14 2.47 10.98
N PHE A 19 11.23 2.84 12.26
CA PHE A 19 10.09 3.38 13.01
C PHE A 19 9.57 4.68 12.40
N ALA A 20 10.45 5.63 12.08
CA ALA A 20 10.07 6.87 11.42
C ALA A 20 9.47 6.62 10.03
N GLY A 21 10.04 5.68 9.25
CA GLY A 21 9.49 5.24 7.97
C GLY A 21 8.10 4.61 8.09
N MET A 22 7.87 3.81 9.14
CA MET A 22 6.55 3.25 9.45
C MET A 22 5.51 4.35 9.71
N LEU A 23 5.88 5.40 10.48
CA LEU A 23 5.02 6.56 10.68
C LEU A 23 4.75 7.31 9.37
N CYS A 24 5.75 7.45 8.49
CA CYS A 24 5.56 8.06 7.18
C CYS A 24 4.56 7.27 6.32
N ILE A 25 4.65 5.93 6.30
CA ILE A 25 3.69 5.08 5.56
C ILE A 25 2.31 5.12 6.18
N LEU A 26 2.20 5.14 7.51
CA LEU A 26 0.95 5.36 8.23
C LEU A 26 0.28 6.66 7.77
N ALA A 27 1.05 7.74 7.64
CA ALA A 27 0.55 9.05 7.22
C ALA A 27 0.18 9.08 5.73
N CYS A 28 1.13 8.74 4.84
CA CYS A 28 0.96 8.99 3.41
C CYS A 28 0.08 7.94 2.71
N LEU A 29 0.25 6.65 2.99
CA LEU A 29 -0.59 5.60 2.40
C LEU A 29 -1.80 5.29 3.29
N GLY A 30 -1.60 5.23 4.60
CA GLY A 30 -2.66 4.92 5.53
C GLY A 30 -3.75 5.99 5.55
N PHE A 31 -3.43 7.16 6.08
CA PHE A 31 -4.40 8.27 6.18
C PHE A 31 -4.62 8.94 4.83
N GLY A 32 -3.58 9.14 4.02
CA GLY A 32 -3.67 9.80 2.73
C GLY A 32 -4.40 9.00 1.65
N ARG A 33 -4.59 7.68 1.83
CA ARG A 33 -5.23 6.82 0.83
C ARG A 33 -6.32 5.93 1.41
N PHE A 34 -6.00 5.07 2.40
CA PHE A 34 -6.94 4.05 2.87
C PHE A 34 -8.04 4.60 3.79
N ALA A 35 -7.85 5.76 4.41
CA ALA A 35 -8.91 6.42 5.18
C ALA A 35 -10.09 6.86 4.29
N LEU A 36 -9.87 7.11 2.99
CA LEU A 36 -10.95 7.47 2.05
C LEU A 36 -12.05 6.40 2.07
N GLY A 37 -11.72 5.11 2.04
CA GLY A 37 -12.71 4.04 2.05
C GLY A 37 -13.71 4.16 3.20
N MET A 38 -13.23 4.61 4.37
CA MET A 38 -14.08 4.83 5.55
C MET A 38 -14.87 6.15 5.49
N LEU A 39 -14.34 7.18 4.84
CA LEU A 39 -14.94 8.52 4.74
C LEU A 39 -15.94 8.65 3.59
N LEU A 40 -15.80 7.83 2.55
CA LEU A 40 -16.62 7.91 1.33
C LEU A 40 -18.13 7.85 1.57
N PRO A 41 -18.70 7.00 2.45
CA PRO A 41 -20.15 6.96 2.67
C PRO A 41 -20.71 8.30 3.15
N SER A 42 -20.11 8.93 4.15
CA SER A 42 -20.54 10.22 4.72
C SER A 42 -20.25 11.39 3.77
N MET A 43 -19.09 11.40 3.10
CA MET A 43 -18.79 12.38 2.04
C MET A 43 -19.80 12.30 0.89
N ALA A 44 -20.12 11.09 0.43
CA ALA A 44 -21.06 10.90 -0.66
C ALA A 44 -22.50 11.30 -0.28
N ALA A 45 -22.89 11.15 0.98
CA ALA A 45 -24.19 11.61 1.46
C ALA A 45 -24.31 13.13 1.45
N THR A 46 -23.31 13.85 1.96
CA THR A 46 -23.34 15.31 2.11
C THR A 46 -23.02 16.05 0.82
N LEU A 47 -22.05 15.56 0.03
CA LEU A 47 -21.66 16.17 -1.25
C LEU A 47 -22.45 15.63 -2.44
N ARG A 48 -23.43 14.73 -2.20
CA ARG A 48 -24.26 14.07 -3.22
C ARG A 48 -23.45 13.44 -4.35
N LEU A 49 -22.35 12.72 -3.97
CA LEU A 49 -21.49 12.08 -4.94
C LEU A 49 -22.15 10.85 -5.55
N SER A 50 -22.07 10.73 -6.87
CA SER A 50 -22.46 9.53 -7.59
C SER A 50 -21.42 8.40 -7.40
N TYR A 51 -21.76 7.17 -7.75
CA TYR A 51 -20.83 6.03 -7.70
C TYR A 51 -19.60 6.25 -8.59
N SER A 52 -19.83 6.79 -9.80
CA SER A 52 -18.74 7.13 -10.73
C SER A 52 -17.80 8.19 -10.14
N GLN A 53 -18.35 9.22 -9.51
CA GLN A 53 -17.56 10.28 -8.87
C GLN A 53 -16.72 9.75 -7.71
N MET A 54 -17.25 8.84 -6.91
CA MET A 54 -16.48 8.17 -5.85
C MET A 54 -15.29 7.38 -6.43
N GLY A 55 -15.51 6.69 -7.55
CA GLY A 55 -14.45 5.97 -8.27
C GLY A 55 -13.38 6.91 -8.81
N PHE A 56 -13.77 8.01 -9.44
CA PHE A 56 -12.83 8.99 -10.00
C PHE A 56 -12.01 9.69 -8.92
N ILE A 57 -12.56 9.98 -7.74
CA ILE A 57 -11.82 10.53 -6.60
C ILE A 57 -10.69 9.57 -6.19
N SER A 58 -10.99 8.28 -6.03
CA SER A 58 -9.97 7.29 -5.72
C SER A 58 -8.91 7.19 -6.81
N THR A 59 -9.34 7.12 -8.08
CA THR A 59 -8.45 7.11 -9.26
C THR A 59 -7.52 8.31 -9.30
N ALA A 60 -8.01 9.51 -8.99
CA ALA A 60 -7.20 10.74 -8.99
C ALA A 60 -6.04 10.65 -7.98
N ASN A 61 -6.24 10.06 -6.82
CA ASN A 61 -5.16 9.81 -5.85
C ASN A 61 -4.08 8.90 -6.44
N PHE A 62 -4.47 7.81 -7.10
CA PHE A 62 -3.51 6.88 -7.72
C PHE A 62 -2.77 7.51 -8.91
N LEU A 63 -3.44 8.37 -9.71
CA LEU A 63 -2.79 9.14 -10.76
C LEU A 63 -1.72 10.09 -10.18
N GLY A 64 -2.08 10.86 -9.16
CA GLY A 64 -1.13 11.73 -8.47
C GLY A 64 0.06 10.96 -7.88
N TYR A 65 -0.21 9.82 -7.26
CA TYR A 65 0.82 8.94 -6.72
C TYR A 65 1.77 8.44 -7.81
N LEU A 66 1.25 7.89 -8.90
CA LEU A 66 2.07 7.36 -9.98
C LEU A 66 2.92 8.45 -10.64
N ALA A 67 2.34 9.63 -10.87
CA ALA A 67 3.06 10.78 -11.42
C ALA A 67 4.24 11.19 -10.51
N SER A 68 4.01 11.25 -9.20
CA SER A 68 5.08 11.63 -8.25
C SER A 68 6.15 10.56 -8.09
N VAL A 69 5.81 9.27 -8.17
CA VAL A 69 6.78 8.16 -8.11
C VAL A 69 7.85 8.31 -9.19
N LEU A 70 7.46 8.71 -10.41
CA LEU A 70 8.39 8.86 -11.55
C LEU A 70 9.48 9.92 -11.32
N VAL A 71 9.17 10.96 -10.53
CA VAL A 71 10.08 12.10 -10.31
C VAL A 71 10.72 12.13 -8.93
N SER A 72 10.16 11.38 -7.96
CA SER A 72 10.57 11.46 -6.55
C SER A 72 12.02 11.05 -6.30
N ALA A 73 12.52 10.03 -7.01
CA ALA A 73 13.92 9.60 -6.88
C ALA A 73 14.89 10.71 -7.31
N HIS A 74 14.56 11.45 -8.38
CA HIS A 74 15.37 12.56 -8.86
C HIS A 74 15.40 13.72 -7.85
N TRP A 75 14.24 14.07 -7.28
CA TRP A 75 14.16 15.12 -6.27
C TRP A 75 14.83 14.71 -4.96
N ALA A 76 14.70 13.44 -4.54
CA ALA A 76 15.42 12.92 -3.35
C ALA A 76 16.95 13.05 -3.51
N GLY A 77 17.48 12.80 -4.72
CA GLY A 77 18.89 12.98 -5.01
C GLY A 77 19.36 14.45 -4.97
N ARG A 78 18.44 15.42 -5.26
CA ARG A 78 18.80 16.85 -5.26
C ARG A 78 18.71 17.52 -3.90
N ILE A 79 17.64 17.29 -3.15
CA ILE A 79 17.35 18.01 -1.90
C ILE A 79 17.50 17.13 -0.64
N GLY A 80 17.79 15.83 -0.81
CA GLY A 80 17.86 14.83 0.25
C GLY A 80 16.50 14.18 0.55
N SER A 81 16.53 12.90 0.90
CA SER A 81 15.31 12.12 1.22
C SER A 81 14.55 12.69 2.40
N ARG A 82 15.25 13.08 3.47
CA ARG A 82 14.67 13.67 4.68
C ARG A 82 13.83 14.91 4.39
N ARG A 83 14.36 15.86 3.61
CA ARG A 83 13.66 17.09 3.26
C ARG A 83 12.49 16.84 2.33
N LEU A 84 12.67 15.97 1.33
CA LEU A 84 11.60 15.61 0.41
C LEU A 84 10.43 14.96 1.14
N ILE A 85 10.67 14.00 2.03
CA ILE A 85 9.64 13.34 2.85
C ILE A 85 8.86 14.37 3.67
N PHE A 86 9.55 15.31 4.31
CA PHE A 86 8.91 16.36 5.11
C PHE A 86 7.97 17.23 4.27
N LEU A 87 8.45 17.76 3.14
CA LEU A 87 7.64 18.60 2.25
C LEU A 87 6.47 17.83 1.65
N ALA A 88 6.69 16.56 1.29
CA ALA A 88 5.66 15.69 0.74
C ALA A 88 4.56 15.37 1.77
N LEU A 89 4.92 15.10 3.03
CA LEU A 89 3.95 14.92 4.12
C LEU A 89 3.18 16.21 4.42
N LEU A 90 3.82 17.37 4.39
CA LEU A 90 3.11 18.65 4.50
C LEU A 90 2.13 18.86 3.33
N THR A 91 2.50 18.47 2.11
CA THR A 91 1.59 18.50 0.95
C THR A 91 0.37 17.59 1.21
N VAL A 92 0.57 16.38 1.75
CA VAL A 92 -0.54 15.49 2.14
C VAL A 92 -1.42 16.17 3.19
N ALA A 93 -0.85 16.73 4.24
CA ALA A 93 -1.60 17.36 5.34
C ALA A 93 -2.40 18.56 4.86
N VAL A 94 -1.79 19.45 4.07
CA VAL A 94 -2.47 20.64 3.52
C VAL A 94 -3.60 20.22 2.59
N SER A 95 -3.36 19.29 1.68
CA SER A 95 -4.41 18.83 0.76
C SER A 95 -5.56 18.16 1.51
N MET A 96 -5.31 17.33 2.52
CA MET A 96 -6.34 16.74 3.37
C MET A 96 -7.13 17.81 4.15
N SER A 97 -6.45 18.83 4.68
CA SER A 97 -7.10 19.97 5.34
C SER A 97 -8.00 20.76 4.39
N LEU A 98 -7.61 20.90 3.14
CA LEU A 98 -8.44 21.55 2.11
C LEU A 98 -9.61 20.65 1.68
N VAL A 99 -9.43 19.33 1.58
CA VAL A 99 -10.53 18.38 1.32
C VAL A 99 -11.62 18.52 2.38
N SER A 100 -11.27 18.77 3.65
CA SER A 100 -12.27 18.98 4.71
C SER A 100 -13.20 20.16 4.45
N ARG A 101 -12.78 21.13 3.64
CA ARG A 101 -13.56 22.32 3.27
C ARG A 101 -14.22 22.24 1.89
N ALA A 102 -14.01 21.14 1.17
CA ALA A 102 -14.54 20.97 -0.18
C ALA A 102 -16.08 20.96 -0.17
N THR A 103 -16.67 21.60 -1.18
CA THR A 103 -18.12 21.75 -1.36
C THR A 103 -18.67 20.95 -2.54
N GLY A 104 -17.80 20.29 -3.32
CA GLY A 104 -18.23 19.53 -4.48
C GLY A 104 -17.16 18.56 -5.01
N PHE A 105 -17.60 17.72 -5.94
CA PHE A 105 -16.82 16.66 -6.54
C PHE A 105 -15.44 17.10 -7.07
N LEU A 106 -15.41 18.14 -7.90
CA LEU A 106 -14.18 18.57 -8.59
C LEU A 106 -13.09 19.03 -7.60
N GLN A 107 -13.50 19.73 -6.53
CA GLN A 107 -12.56 20.15 -5.49
C GLN A 107 -11.95 18.94 -4.77
N VAL A 108 -12.80 17.97 -4.36
CA VAL A 108 -12.32 16.73 -3.72
C VAL A 108 -11.37 15.99 -4.67
N LEU A 109 -11.74 15.84 -5.94
CA LEU A 109 -10.95 15.11 -6.94
C LEU A 109 -9.54 15.72 -7.09
N LEU A 110 -9.46 17.05 -7.32
CA LEU A 110 -8.19 17.73 -7.51
C LEU A 110 -7.32 17.73 -6.25
N LEU A 111 -7.91 18.02 -5.10
CA LEU A 111 -7.19 18.02 -3.83
C LEU A 111 -6.72 16.60 -3.46
N TYR A 112 -7.54 15.59 -3.72
CA TYR A 112 -7.16 14.22 -3.42
C TYR A 112 -6.10 13.66 -4.40
N MET A 113 -6.02 14.19 -5.62
CA MET A 113 -4.90 13.96 -6.52
C MET A 113 -3.60 14.55 -5.95
N ILE A 114 -3.64 15.75 -5.34
CA ILE A 114 -2.50 16.36 -4.66
C ILE A 114 -2.08 15.51 -3.45
N THR A 115 -3.04 14.97 -2.69
CA THR A 115 -2.75 13.99 -1.62
C THR A 115 -1.96 12.80 -2.17
N GLY A 116 -2.35 12.29 -3.35
CA GLY A 116 -1.64 11.23 -4.05
C GLY A 116 -0.20 11.60 -4.41
N ILE A 117 0.03 12.82 -4.93
CA ILE A 117 1.36 13.34 -5.25
C ILE A 117 2.25 13.32 -4.01
N GLY A 118 1.77 13.87 -2.89
CA GLY A 118 2.51 13.85 -1.63
C GLY A 118 2.78 12.44 -1.13
N SER A 119 1.82 11.51 -1.30
CA SER A 119 1.97 10.12 -0.88
C SER A 119 3.08 9.39 -1.65
N GLY A 120 3.17 9.54 -2.97
CA GLY A 120 4.22 8.93 -3.77
C GLY A 120 5.59 9.58 -3.51
N ALA A 121 5.62 10.91 -3.37
CA ALA A 121 6.84 11.65 -3.01
C ALA A 121 7.37 11.33 -1.60
N THR A 122 6.52 10.77 -0.73
CA THR A 122 6.93 10.26 0.59
C THR A 122 7.41 8.82 0.49
N ASN A 123 6.62 7.94 -0.15
CA ASN A 123 6.86 6.49 -0.12
C ASN A 123 8.19 6.10 -0.80
N VAL A 124 8.49 6.68 -1.96
CA VAL A 124 9.71 6.35 -2.73
C VAL A 124 10.98 6.63 -1.92
N PRO A 125 11.21 7.84 -1.38
CA PRO A 125 12.42 8.10 -0.62
C PRO A 125 12.46 7.35 0.73
N VAL A 126 11.33 7.06 1.38
CA VAL A 126 11.28 6.20 2.57
C VAL A 126 11.85 4.81 2.25
N MET A 127 11.46 4.21 1.12
CA MET A 127 12.02 2.92 0.69
C MET A 127 13.50 3.06 0.26
N GLY A 128 13.89 4.22 -0.27
CA GLY A 128 15.29 4.54 -0.56
C GLY A 128 16.16 4.56 0.71
N LEU A 129 15.66 5.11 1.81
CA LEU A 129 16.36 5.09 3.10
C LEU A 129 16.63 3.67 3.61
N VAL A 130 15.71 2.72 3.37
CA VAL A 130 15.94 1.31 3.71
C VAL A 130 17.18 0.77 2.96
N ALA A 131 17.31 1.14 1.69
CA ALA A 131 18.46 0.70 0.89
C ALA A 131 19.78 1.31 1.36
N ALA A 132 19.76 2.53 1.90
CA ALA A 132 20.94 3.21 2.45
C ALA A 132 21.35 2.68 3.85
N TRP A 133 20.35 2.43 4.72
CA TRP A 133 20.60 2.07 6.12
C TRP A 133 20.75 0.57 6.40
N PHE A 134 20.42 -0.31 5.44
CA PHE A 134 20.44 -1.76 5.63
C PHE A 134 21.18 -2.49 4.50
N SER A 135 21.98 -3.49 4.89
CA SER A 135 22.57 -4.44 3.94
C SER A 135 21.50 -5.25 3.20
N SER A 136 21.82 -5.79 2.03
CA SER A 136 20.88 -6.52 1.15
C SER A 136 20.10 -7.60 1.87
N GLY A 137 20.72 -8.36 2.78
CA GLY A 137 20.08 -9.43 3.54
C GLY A 137 19.05 -8.96 4.58
N LYS A 138 19.12 -7.68 5.03
CA LYS A 138 18.22 -7.14 6.07
C LYS A 138 17.17 -6.16 5.55
N ARG A 139 17.28 -5.71 4.28
CA ARG A 139 16.34 -4.74 3.65
C ARG A 139 14.89 -5.23 3.65
N GLY A 140 14.67 -6.50 3.31
CA GLY A 140 13.32 -7.06 3.27
C GLY A 140 12.61 -6.99 4.62
N ARG A 141 13.33 -7.31 5.70
CA ARG A 141 12.81 -7.21 7.07
C ARG A 141 12.49 -5.78 7.46
N ALA A 142 13.38 -4.84 7.18
CA ALA A 142 13.19 -3.42 7.45
C ALA A 142 11.99 -2.84 6.69
N ALA A 143 11.90 -3.10 5.38
CA ALA A 143 10.78 -2.68 4.54
C ALA A 143 9.44 -3.29 5.02
N GLY A 144 9.44 -4.56 5.43
CA GLY A 144 8.26 -5.22 5.99
C GLY A 144 7.71 -4.49 7.23
N PHE A 145 8.58 -4.09 8.17
CA PHE A 145 8.16 -3.31 9.33
C PHE A 145 7.63 -1.92 8.96
N ILE A 146 8.19 -1.28 7.96
CA ILE A 146 7.73 0.04 7.48
C ILE A 146 6.31 -0.06 6.92
N VAL A 147 6.02 -1.08 6.10
CA VAL A 147 4.71 -1.25 5.44
C VAL A 147 3.58 -1.54 6.45
N ILE A 148 3.87 -2.09 7.63
CA ILE A 148 2.93 -2.29 8.73
C ILE A 148 2.19 -0.99 9.10
N GLY A 149 2.81 0.17 8.91
CA GLY A 149 2.19 1.48 9.15
C GLY A 149 0.85 1.66 8.43
N SER A 150 0.66 1.10 7.23
CA SER A 150 -0.62 1.17 6.52
C SER A 150 -1.73 0.39 7.23
N GLY A 151 -1.42 -0.77 7.81
CA GLY A 151 -2.37 -1.57 8.60
C GLY A 151 -2.82 -0.83 9.87
N PHE A 152 -1.89 -0.21 10.59
CA PHE A 152 -2.23 0.62 11.75
C PHE A 152 -3.14 1.79 11.40
N ALA A 153 -2.91 2.45 10.26
CA ALA A 153 -3.77 3.54 9.83
C ALA A 153 -5.19 3.06 9.48
N ILE A 154 -5.32 1.89 8.86
CA ILE A 154 -6.62 1.26 8.59
C ILE A 154 -7.34 0.96 9.91
N MET A 155 -6.64 0.44 10.92
CA MET A 155 -7.21 0.20 12.25
C MET A 155 -7.68 1.50 12.91
N ILE A 156 -6.83 2.52 12.92
CA ILE A 156 -7.14 3.83 13.52
C ILE A 156 -8.32 4.47 12.80
N SER A 157 -8.32 4.53 11.47
CA SER A 157 -9.40 5.13 10.69
C SER A 157 -10.74 4.40 10.89
N GLY A 158 -10.71 3.06 10.98
CA GLY A 158 -11.90 2.24 11.22
C GLY A 158 -12.58 2.51 12.56
N ARG A 159 -11.84 2.98 13.56
CA ARG A 159 -12.40 3.33 14.88
C ARG A 159 -12.66 4.81 15.03
N LEU A 160 -11.72 5.65 14.60
CA LEU A 160 -11.76 7.09 14.78
C LEU A 160 -12.89 7.76 13.97
N ILE A 161 -13.02 7.40 12.68
CA ILE A 161 -13.95 8.08 11.77
C ILE A 161 -15.42 7.86 12.19
N PRO A 162 -15.90 6.63 12.47
CA PRO A 162 -17.27 6.44 12.94
C PRO A 162 -17.53 7.12 14.30
N PHE A 163 -16.53 7.18 15.18
CA PHE A 163 -16.65 7.89 16.44
C PHE A 163 -16.88 9.39 16.20
N LEU A 164 -16.09 10.03 15.34
CA LEU A 164 -16.22 11.46 15.01
C LEU A 164 -17.53 11.77 14.28
N ASN A 165 -17.92 10.93 13.32
CA ASN A 165 -19.17 11.10 12.59
C ASN A 165 -20.40 11.00 13.52
N ARG A 166 -20.34 10.14 14.53
CA ARG A 166 -21.41 10.05 15.53
C ARG A 166 -21.47 11.28 16.43
N TRP A 167 -20.32 11.84 16.78
CA TRP A 167 -20.22 12.97 17.72
C TRP A 167 -20.53 14.31 17.06
N VAL A 168 -20.08 14.51 15.80
CA VAL A 168 -20.22 15.77 15.05
C VAL A 168 -21.48 15.76 14.16
N GLY A 169 -21.99 14.58 13.79
CA GLY A 169 -23.12 14.42 12.87
C GLY A 169 -22.70 14.29 11.40
N PRO A 170 -23.59 14.63 10.44
CA PRO A 170 -23.40 14.35 9.01
C PRO A 170 -22.12 14.96 8.39
N GLU A 171 -21.65 16.06 8.91
CA GLU A 171 -20.41 16.75 8.49
C GLU A 171 -19.15 16.24 9.23
N GLY A 172 -19.26 15.20 10.03
CA GLY A 172 -18.15 14.63 10.81
C GLY A 172 -16.95 14.19 9.99
N TRP A 173 -17.16 13.83 8.73
CA TRP A 173 -16.09 13.52 7.78
C TRP A 173 -15.10 14.69 7.57
N ARG A 174 -15.59 15.96 7.67
CA ARG A 174 -14.73 17.15 7.59
C ARG A 174 -13.79 17.23 8.79
N THR A 175 -14.35 17.04 9.97
CA THR A 175 -13.56 16.97 11.21
C THR A 175 -12.57 15.81 11.18
N SER A 176 -12.99 14.67 10.63
CA SER A 176 -12.12 13.51 10.46
C SER A 176 -10.91 13.84 9.56
N TRP A 177 -11.12 14.48 8.40
CA TRP A 177 -10.02 14.92 7.54
C TRP A 177 -9.08 15.89 8.24
N LEU A 178 -9.60 16.86 9.02
CA LEU A 178 -8.78 17.83 9.76
C LEU A 178 -7.93 17.14 10.85
N ILE A 179 -8.51 16.23 11.61
CA ILE A 179 -7.78 15.48 12.64
C ILE A 179 -6.70 14.61 12.01
N LEU A 180 -7.04 13.88 10.96
CA LEU A 180 -6.05 13.07 10.24
C LEU A 180 -4.94 13.93 9.64
N ALA A 181 -5.26 15.09 9.08
CA ALA A 181 -4.27 16.06 8.60
C ALA A 181 -3.35 16.57 9.73
N GLY A 182 -3.90 16.87 10.89
CA GLY A 182 -3.13 17.26 12.08
C GLY A 182 -2.17 16.14 12.53
N LEU A 183 -2.61 14.89 12.51
CA LEU A 183 -1.74 13.73 12.77
C LEU A 183 -0.63 13.60 11.73
N VAL A 184 -0.93 13.84 10.45
CA VAL A 184 0.10 13.85 9.40
C VAL A 184 1.12 14.95 9.62
N VAL A 185 0.72 16.16 10.04
CA VAL A 185 1.64 17.25 10.42
C VAL A 185 2.54 16.82 11.58
N LEU A 186 1.97 16.26 12.63
CA LEU A 186 2.74 15.75 13.79
C LEU A 186 3.78 14.71 13.34
N ILE A 187 3.36 13.77 12.50
CA ILE A 187 4.25 12.74 11.94
C ILE A 187 5.32 13.38 11.07
N ALA A 188 5.00 14.41 10.25
CA ALA A 188 5.97 15.09 9.40
C ALA A 188 7.11 15.69 10.22
N PHE A 189 6.80 16.42 11.29
CA PHE A 189 7.83 16.99 12.17
C PHE A 189 8.61 15.92 12.94
N THR A 190 7.94 14.90 13.45
CA THR A 190 8.59 13.76 14.13
C THR A 190 9.56 13.04 13.16
N ALA A 191 9.10 12.73 11.96
CA ALA A 191 9.92 12.09 10.95
C ALA A 191 11.11 12.99 10.53
N PHE A 192 10.88 14.29 10.35
CA PHE A 192 11.95 15.23 10.05
C PHE A 192 13.01 15.27 11.16
N GLY A 193 12.62 15.18 12.42
CA GLY A 193 13.55 15.08 13.56
C GLY A 193 14.35 13.79 13.58
N LEU A 194 13.73 12.66 13.25
CA LEU A 194 14.33 11.33 13.36
C LEU A 194 15.06 10.86 12.10
N LEU A 195 14.56 11.18 10.90
CA LEU A 195 15.15 10.70 9.66
C LEU A 195 16.53 11.33 9.41
N ARG A 196 17.42 10.54 8.80
CA ARG A 196 18.73 10.94 8.29
C ARG A 196 18.90 10.29 6.92
N ASP A 197 19.61 10.95 6.01
CA ASP A 197 19.73 10.50 4.62
C ASP A 197 20.64 9.27 4.49
N GLY A 198 21.65 9.14 5.34
CA GLY A 198 22.54 7.99 5.37
C GLY A 198 23.06 7.70 6.78
N PRO A 199 23.63 6.50 7.00
CA PRO A 199 24.27 6.14 8.28
C PRO A 199 25.48 7.01 8.58
N GLU A 200 26.14 7.57 7.56
CA GLU A 200 27.29 8.48 7.65
C GLU A 200 26.93 9.74 8.45
N ASP A 201 25.68 10.24 8.37
CA ASP A 201 25.18 11.38 9.15
C ASP A 201 25.26 11.16 10.67
N LYS A 202 25.48 9.92 11.09
CA LYS A 202 25.61 9.49 12.48
C LYS A 202 26.93 8.80 12.77
N GLY A 203 27.86 8.78 11.81
CA GLY A 203 29.13 8.06 11.93
C GLY A 203 28.94 6.54 12.06
N LEU A 204 27.89 5.99 11.48
CA LEU A 204 27.54 4.56 11.56
C LEU A 204 27.72 3.87 10.20
N SER A 205 27.90 2.56 10.21
CA SER A 205 27.79 1.70 9.03
C SER A 205 26.35 1.18 8.86
N PRO A 206 25.96 0.74 7.66
CA PRO A 206 24.65 0.11 7.46
C PRO A 206 24.44 -1.13 8.36
N VAL A 207 23.21 -1.35 8.81
CA VAL A 207 22.86 -2.54 9.64
C VAL A 207 23.18 -3.83 8.88
N GLY A 208 24.10 -4.64 9.42
CA GLY A 208 24.53 -5.91 8.80
C GLY A 208 25.63 -5.73 7.74
N ALA A 209 26.38 -4.63 7.75
CA ALA A 209 27.52 -4.41 6.85
C ALA A 209 28.62 -5.46 7.03
N ASP A 210 28.92 -5.86 8.27
CA ASP A 210 29.96 -6.85 8.57
C ASP A 210 29.61 -8.24 8.01
N GLU A 211 28.32 -8.62 8.06
CA GLU A 211 27.81 -9.86 7.46
C GLU A 211 27.86 -9.82 5.92
N ALA A 212 27.68 -8.64 5.32
CA ALA A 212 27.74 -8.45 3.88
C ALA A 212 29.18 -8.49 3.34
N ALA A 213 30.14 -7.96 4.10
CA ALA A 213 31.56 -8.00 3.72
C ALA A 213 32.12 -9.44 3.65
N ALA A 214 31.60 -10.34 4.49
CA ALA A 214 31.97 -11.76 4.49
C ALA A 214 31.37 -12.57 3.33
N SER A 215 30.40 -12.01 2.57
CA SER A 215 29.65 -12.73 1.52
C SER A 215 29.86 -12.17 0.10
N VAL A 216 30.79 -11.25 -0.11
CA VAL A 216 31.08 -10.71 -1.45
C VAL A 216 32.00 -11.64 -2.22
N ASP A 217 31.39 -12.57 -2.96
CA ASP A 217 32.04 -13.21 -4.11
C ASP A 217 31.85 -12.27 -5.33
N PRO A 218 32.92 -11.74 -5.94
CA PRO A 218 32.82 -10.93 -7.15
C PRO A 218 32.55 -11.85 -8.35
N GLY A 219 31.34 -12.36 -8.42
CA GLY A 219 30.89 -13.18 -9.52
C GLY A 219 30.99 -12.45 -10.88
N PRO A 220 31.08 -13.19 -11.99
CA PRO A 220 31.44 -12.69 -13.33
C PRO A 220 30.56 -11.53 -13.77
N LYS A 221 31.17 -10.57 -14.49
CA LYS A 221 30.47 -9.40 -15.09
C LYS A 221 29.28 -9.88 -15.92
N ALA A 222 28.09 -9.56 -15.45
CA ALA A 222 26.86 -9.95 -16.13
C ALA A 222 26.75 -9.24 -17.48
N THR A 223 26.61 -10.00 -18.57
CA THR A 223 26.20 -9.52 -19.88
C THR A 223 24.92 -8.67 -19.75
N GLU A 224 24.91 -7.50 -20.38
CA GLU A 224 23.76 -6.58 -20.42
C GLU A 224 22.59 -7.18 -21.21
N VAL A 225 21.87 -8.10 -20.59
CA VAL A 225 20.58 -8.56 -21.17
C VAL A 225 19.52 -7.54 -20.78
N ASN A 226 18.94 -6.87 -21.77
CA ASN A 226 17.85 -5.93 -21.59
C ASN A 226 16.64 -6.64 -20.96
N ILE A 227 16.26 -6.26 -19.71
CA ILE A 227 15.14 -6.86 -18.97
C ILE A 227 13.81 -6.72 -19.71
N TYR A 228 13.63 -5.63 -20.46
CA TYR A 228 12.41 -5.34 -21.21
C TYR A 228 12.18 -6.29 -22.41
N ARG A 229 13.16 -7.12 -22.79
CA ARG A 229 13.02 -8.17 -23.80
C ARG A 229 12.57 -9.51 -23.22
N LYS A 230 12.50 -9.66 -21.89
CA LYS A 230 12.06 -10.90 -21.24
C LYS A 230 10.54 -10.93 -21.11
N GLY A 231 9.85 -11.78 -21.88
CA GLY A 231 8.39 -11.92 -21.83
C GLY A 231 7.83 -12.24 -20.43
N ILE A 232 8.62 -12.90 -19.58
CA ILE A 232 8.24 -13.21 -18.20
C ILE A 232 7.94 -11.95 -17.37
N ILE A 233 8.61 -10.81 -17.64
CA ILE A 233 8.40 -9.55 -16.93
C ILE A 233 7.01 -8.99 -17.22
N TYR A 234 6.57 -9.03 -18.47
CA TYR A 234 5.23 -8.63 -18.86
C TYR A 234 4.17 -9.57 -18.30
N TYR A 235 4.48 -10.85 -18.24
CA TYR A 235 3.58 -11.86 -17.66
C TYR A 235 3.37 -11.63 -16.17
N LEU A 236 4.44 -11.42 -15.41
CA LEU A 236 4.35 -11.03 -14.00
C LEU A 236 3.66 -9.67 -13.84
N GLY A 237 3.92 -8.73 -14.76
CA GLY A 237 3.23 -7.46 -14.83
C GLY A 237 1.73 -7.61 -14.99
N ALA A 238 1.27 -8.49 -15.86
CA ALA A 238 -0.16 -8.77 -16.07
C ALA A 238 -0.82 -9.35 -14.81
N ILE A 239 -0.18 -10.31 -14.14
CA ILE A 239 -0.67 -10.85 -12.86
C ILE A 239 -0.74 -9.74 -11.80
N TYR A 240 0.27 -8.88 -11.74
CA TYR A 240 0.32 -7.80 -10.75
C TYR A 240 -0.65 -6.66 -11.08
N PHE A 241 -0.93 -6.41 -12.35
CA PHE A 241 -2.01 -5.52 -12.80
C PHE A 241 -3.36 -5.97 -12.25
N LEU A 242 -3.68 -7.27 -12.39
CA LEU A 242 -4.93 -7.82 -11.89
C LEU A 242 -5.07 -7.65 -10.37
N PHE A 243 -3.98 -7.82 -9.63
CA PHE A 243 -3.99 -7.50 -8.20
C PHE A 243 -4.26 -6.02 -7.95
N GLY A 244 -3.53 -5.11 -8.63
CA GLY A 244 -3.73 -3.67 -8.51
C GLY A 244 -5.16 -3.25 -8.78
N TYR A 245 -5.76 -3.82 -9.82
CA TYR A 245 -7.14 -3.58 -10.22
C TYR A 245 -8.15 -4.02 -9.14
N THR A 246 -8.00 -5.23 -8.63
CA THR A 246 -9.03 -5.87 -7.80
C THR A 246 -9.00 -5.41 -6.34
N TYR A 247 -7.80 -5.34 -5.70
CA TYR A 247 -7.74 -5.02 -4.29
C TYR A 247 -8.20 -3.59 -3.98
N VAL A 248 -7.96 -2.66 -4.92
CA VAL A 248 -8.35 -1.25 -4.73
C VAL A 248 -9.88 -1.10 -4.77
N ILE A 249 -10.57 -1.88 -5.59
CA ILE A 249 -12.03 -1.90 -5.61
C ILE A 249 -12.56 -2.26 -4.22
N TYR A 250 -12.04 -3.33 -3.63
CA TYR A 250 -12.45 -3.75 -2.29
C TYR A 250 -12.09 -2.69 -1.24
N ALA A 251 -10.84 -2.26 -1.21
CA ALA A 251 -10.35 -1.29 -0.23
C ALA A 251 -11.08 0.06 -0.30
N THR A 252 -11.54 0.48 -1.48
CA THR A 252 -12.25 1.75 -1.66
C THR A 252 -13.73 1.64 -1.31
N PHE A 253 -14.40 0.56 -1.73
CA PHE A 253 -15.87 0.53 -1.75
C PHE A 253 -16.51 -0.41 -0.73
N ILE A 254 -15.74 -1.25 -0.01
CA ILE A 254 -16.29 -2.19 0.95
C ILE A 254 -17.16 -1.49 2.01
N VAL A 255 -16.65 -0.41 2.61
CA VAL A 255 -17.38 0.33 3.64
C VAL A 255 -18.62 1.02 3.07
N THR A 256 -18.52 1.59 1.87
CA THR A 256 -19.67 2.20 1.17
C THR A 256 -20.76 1.16 0.91
N THR A 257 -20.37 -0.03 0.46
CA THR A 257 -21.32 -1.14 0.23
C THR A 257 -21.96 -1.59 1.52
N LEU A 258 -21.21 -1.74 2.60
CA LEU A 258 -21.77 -2.14 3.89
C LEU A 258 -22.76 -1.11 4.43
N VAL A 259 -22.42 0.18 4.36
CA VAL A 259 -23.25 1.25 4.92
C VAL A 259 -24.44 1.57 4.02
N ARG A 260 -24.22 1.84 2.73
CA ARG A 260 -25.26 2.36 1.82
C ARG A 260 -26.13 1.28 1.18
N GLU A 261 -25.57 0.10 0.90
CA GLU A 261 -26.28 -0.96 0.18
C GLU A 261 -26.77 -2.10 1.09
N ARG A 262 -26.06 -2.34 2.21
CA ARG A 262 -26.40 -3.40 3.17
C ARG A 262 -27.04 -2.86 4.46
N GLY A 263 -27.09 -1.54 4.65
CA GLY A 263 -27.75 -0.90 5.80
C GLY A 263 -27.02 -1.07 7.13
N PHE A 264 -25.73 -1.44 7.11
CA PHE A 264 -24.95 -1.52 8.35
C PHE A 264 -24.62 -0.13 8.90
N SER A 265 -24.55 -0.01 10.22
CA SER A 265 -24.06 1.22 10.84
C SER A 265 -22.60 1.48 10.48
N GLU A 266 -22.22 2.75 10.37
CA GLU A 266 -20.83 3.13 10.15
C GLU A 266 -19.89 2.55 11.21
N SER A 267 -20.37 2.42 12.45
CA SER A 267 -19.59 1.83 13.56
C SER A 267 -19.27 0.35 13.31
N LEU A 268 -20.25 -0.43 12.83
CA LEU A 268 -20.03 -1.84 12.51
C LEU A 268 -19.12 -1.99 11.28
N ALA A 269 -19.34 -1.18 10.24
CA ALA A 269 -18.48 -1.16 9.06
C ALA A 269 -17.04 -0.72 9.41
N GLY A 270 -16.89 0.23 10.34
CA GLY A 270 -15.59 0.64 10.88
C GLY A 270 -14.88 -0.47 11.67
N ASN A 271 -15.62 -1.26 12.45
CA ASN A 271 -15.06 -2.44 13.10
C ASN A 271 -14.55 -3.46 12.08
N PHE A 272 -15.28 -3.70 11.01
CA PHE A 272 -14.84 -4.56 9.91
C PHE A 272 -13.55 -4.02 9.26
N TRP A 273 -13.50 -2.71 8.99
CA TRP A 273 -12.31 -2.06 8.46
C TRP A 273 -11.11 -2.18 9.40
N MET A 274 -11.34 -2.02 10.71
CA MET A 274 -10.31 -2.24 11.73
C MET A 274 -9.77 -3.68 11.69
N TRP A 275 -10.63 -4.69 11.54
CA TRP A 275 -10.20 -6.08 11.41
C TRP A 275 -9.40 -6.33 10.13
N VAL A 276 -9.75 -5.72 9.01
CA VAL A 276 -8.91 -5.73 7.80
C VAL A 276 -7.52 -5.20 8.10
N GLY A 277 -7.43 -4.05 8.79
CA GLY A 277 -6.15 -3.47 9.21
C GLY A 277 -5.34 -4.41 10.08
N PHE A 278 -5.96 -4.99 11.12
CA PHE A 278 -5.28 -5.91 12.04
C PHE A 278 -4.76 -7.17 11.34
N LEU A 279 -5.59 -7.84 10.59
CA LEU A 279 -5.21 -9.07 9.87
C LEU A 279 -4.14 -8.79 8.82
N SER A 280 -4.16 -7.62 8.20
CA SER A 280 -3.20 -7.23 7.17
C SER A 280 -1.76 -7.10 7.69
N LEU A 281 -1.56 -6.91 9.00
CA LEU A 281 -0.23 -6.89 9.62
C LEU A 281 0.51 -8.22 9.43
N PHE A 282 -0.22 -9.31 9.38
CA PHE A 282 0.31 -10.67 9.26
C PHE A 282 0.41 -11.16 7.82
N SER A 283 -0.28 -10.50 6.88
CA SER A 283 -0.46 -10.99 5.51
C SER A 283 0.87 -11.22 4.78
N GLY A 284 1.77 -10.24 4.79
CA GLY A 284 3.09 -10.33 4.15
C GLY A 284 3.97 -11.43 4.74
N PRO A 285 4.24 -11.42 6.05
CA PRO A 285 5.06 -12.42 6.72
C PRO A 285 4.53 -13.86 6.55
N VAL A 286 3.24 -14.08 6.76
CA VAL A 286 2.64 -15.43 6.70
C VAL A 286 2.69 -15.97 5.28
N PHE A 287 2.15 -15.25 4.30
CA PHE A 287 2.06 -15.76 2.93
C PHE A 287 3.35 -15.62 2.15
N GLY A 288 4.22 -14.67 2.50
CA GLY A 288 5.59 -14.61 2.01
C GLY A 288 6.36 -15.88 2.39
N THR A 289 6.40 -16.22 3.68
CA THR A 289 7.05 -17.45 4.17
C THR A 289 6.38 -18.71 3.61
N LEU A 290 5.05 -18.73 3.49
CA LEU A 290 4.36 -19.85 2.87
C LEU A 290 4.83 -20.03 1.42
N SER A 291 4.90 -18.94 0.64
CA SER A 291 5.35 -18.99 -0.75
C SER A 291 6.82 -19.42 -0.92
N ASP A 292 7.66 -19.16 0.10
CA ASP A 292 9.04 -19.65 0.12
C ASP A 292 9.09 -21.19 0.24
N ARG A 293 8.16 -21.78 0.99
CA ARG A 293 8.10 -23.25 1.23
C ARG A 293 7.42 -24.01 0.10
N ILE A 294 6.28 -23.52 -0.40
CA ILE A 294 5.46 -24.24 -1.40
C ILE A 294 5.71 -23.78 -2.85
N GLY A 295 6.54 -22.74 -3.02
CA GLY A 295 6.86 -22.11 -4.29
C GLY A 295 5.95 -20.93 -4.64
N ARG A 296 6.50 -19.97 -5.41
CA ARG A 296 5.82 -18.70 -5.78
C ARG A 296 4.50 -18.92 -6.50
N LYS A 297 4.46 -19.87 -7.43
CA LYS A 297 3.26 -20.27 -8.17
C LYS A 297 2.10 -20.62 -7.21
N ALA A 298 2.33 -21.59 -6.35
CA ALA A 298 1.30 -22.06 -5.39
C ALA A 298 0.90 -20.95 -4.40
N GLY A 299 1.87 -20.17 -3.92
CA GLY A 299 1.62 -19.03 -3.04
C GLY A 299 0.70 -17.99 -3.68
N LEU A 300 0.96 -17.58 -4.94
CA LEU A 300 0.09 -16.66 -5.68
C LEU A 300 -1.30 -17.24 -5.90
N MET A 301 -1.40 -18.51 -6.31
CA MET A 301 -2.70 -19.17 -6.53
C MET A 301 -3.55 -19.17 -5.27
N ILE A 302 -2.99 -19.53 -4.11
CA ILE A 302 -3.72 -19.54 -2.83
C ILE A 302 -4.20 -18.13 -2.48
N VAL A 303 -3.33 -17.14 -2.56
CA VAL A 303 -3.67 -15.76 -2.18
C VAL A 303 -4.75 -15.18 -3.11
N PHE A 304 -4.63 -15.36 -4.43
CA PHE A 304 -5.67 -14.91 -5.37
C PHE A 304 -6.98 -15.67 -5.22
N SER A 305 -6.94 -16.97 -4.87
CA SER A 305 -8.17 -17.74 -4.60
C SER A 305 -8.89 -17.20 -3.37
N LEU A 306 -8.18 -16.90 -2.27
CA LEU A 306 -8.77 -16.29 -1.09
C LEU A 306 -9.35 -14.90 -1.40
N GLN A 307 -8.66 -14.10 -2.22
CA GLN A 307 -9.19 -12.80 -2.68
C GLN A 307 -10.45 -12.98 -3.55
N ALA A 308 -10.43 -13.89 -4.51
CA ALA A 308 -11.59 -14.17 -5.37
C ALA A 308 -12.81 -14.58 -4.55
N VAL A 309 -12.62 -15.49 -3.58
CA VAL A 309 -13.70 -15.89 -2.64
C VAL A 309 -14.18 -14.70 -1.82
N SER A 310 -13.27 -13.88 -1.28
CA SER A 310 -13.63 -12.67 -0.54
C SER A 310 -14.51 -11.73 -1.37
N TYR A 311 -14.13 -11.48 -2.63
CA TYR A 311 -14.89 -10.61 -3.53
C TYR A 311 -16.25 -11.21 -3.91
N LEU A 312 -16.33 -12.54 -4.12
CA LEU A 312 -17.61 -13.23 -4.37
C LEU A 312 -18.56 -13.13 -3.17
N LEU A 313 -18.05 -13.31 -1.96
CA LEU A 313 -18.86 -13.26 -0.74
C LEU A 313 -19.50 -11.88 -0.53
N ILE A 314 -18.79 -10.79 -0.82
CA ILE A 314 -19.37 -9.44 -0.73
C ILE A 314 -20.29 -9.11 -1.91
N ALA A 315 -20.01 -9.65 -3.10
CA ALA A 315 -20.81 -9.44 -4.30
C ALA A 315 -22.22 -10.06 -4.17
N THR A 316 -22.32 -11.16 -3.45
CA THR A 316 -23.59 -11.91 -3.24
C THR A 316 -24.38 -11.34 -2.07
N ARG A 317 -25.70 -11.60 -2.04
CA ARG A 317 -26.59 -11.24 -0.93
C ARG A 317 -26.76 -12.41 0.06
N LEU A 318 -25.66 -13.08 0.39
CA LEU A 318 -25.65 -14.14 1.38
C LEU A 318 -25.88 -13.59 2.81
N PRO A 319 -26.30 -14.43 3.78
CA PRO A 319 -26.45 -14.05 5.18
C PRO A 319 -25.20 -13.35 5.74
N GLY A 320 -25.40 -12.47 6.72
CA GLY A 320 -24.35 -11.59 7.25
C GLY A 320 -23.07 -12.29 7.72
N MET A 321 -23.16 -13.57 8.14
CA MET A 321 -21.98 -14.35 8.51
C MET A 321 -20.93 -14.45 7.39
N PHE A 322 -21.33 -14.48 6.13
CA PHE A 322 -20.43 -14.56 4.99
C PHE A 322 -19.66 -13.26 4.76
N LEU A 323 -20.14 -12.13 5.26
CA LEU A 323 -19.40 -10.87 5.25
C LEU A 323 -18.18 -10.91 6.17
N TYR A 324 -18.31 -11.54 7.34
CA TYR A 324 -17.15 -11.76 8.23
C TYR A 324 -16.07 -12.61 7.56
N LEU A 325 -16.46 -13.64 6.80
CA LEU A 325 -15.52 -14.45 6.03
C LEU A 325 -14.87 -13.64 4.92
N SER A 326 -15.63 -12.82 4.19
CA SER A 326 -15.09 -11.92 3.16
C SER A 326 -14.01 -11.03 3.74
N ILE A 327 -14.29 -10.35 4.85
CA ILE A 327 -13.40 -9.42 5.52
C ILE A 327 -12.17 -10.15 6.08
N GLY A 328 -12.38 -11.32 6.67
CA GLY A 328 -11.30 -12.18 7.18
C GLY A 328 -10.35 -12.61 6.07
N PHE A 329 -10.87 -13.14 4.96
CA PHE A 329 -10.03 -13.57 3.84
C PHE A 329 -9.29 -12.41 3.20
N PHE A 330 -9.97 -11.27 2.94
CA PHE A 330 -9.30 -10.10 2.40
C PHE A 330 -8.20 -9.58 3.33
N GLY A 331 -8.48 -9.40 4.61
CA GLY A 331 -7.51 -8.90 5.58
C GLY A 331 -6.28 -9.80 5.68
N LEU A 332 -6.47 -11.12 5.75
CA LEU A 332 -5.36 -12.10 5.83
C LEU A 332 -4.40 -12.02 4.63
N VAL A 333 -4.89 -11.69 3.44
CA VAL A 333 -4.09 -11.71 2.22
C VAL A 333 -3.83 -10.32 1.61
N ALA A 334 -4.27 -9.25 2.24
CA ALA A 334 -4.30 -7.89 1.69
C ALA A 334 -2.95 -7.43 1.08
N TRP A 335 -1.83 -7.70 1.74
CA TRP A 335 -0.49 -7.27 1.32
C TRP A 335 0.45 -8.43 0.98
N SER A 336 -0.08 -9.63 0.79
CA SER A 336 0.72 -10.83 0.50
C SER A 336 1.32 -10.80 -0.90
N ILE A 337 0.53 -10.39 -1.90
CA ILE A 337 0.94 -10.42 -3.31
C ILE A 337 2.16 -9.54 -3.60
N PRO A 338 2.27 -8.29 -3.10
CA PRO A 338 3.49 -7.50 -3.27
C PRO A 338 4.75 -8.20 -2.80
N SER A 339 4.70 -8.88 -1.65
CA SER A 339 5.83 -9.62 -1.09
C SER A 339 6.22 -10.82 -1.96
N ILE A 340 5.23 -11.62 -2.36
CA ILE A 340 5.46 -12.80 -3.21
C ILE A 340 5.94 -12.37 -4.61
N MET A 341 5.38 -11.29 -5.15
CA MET A 341 5.73 -10.77 -6.48
C MET A 341 7.17 -10.24 -6.52
N ALA A 342 7.60 -9.51 -5.49
CA ALA A 342 8.97 -9.02 -5.39
C ALA A 342 9.98 -10.18 -5.36
N ALA A 343 9.69 -11.24 -4.60
CA ALA A 343 10.49 -12.44 -4.55
C ALA A 343 10.47 -13.20 -5.89
N ALA A 344 9.29 -13.38 -6.49
CA ALA A 344 9.17 -14.03 -7.80
C ALA A 344 9.98 -13.32 -8.89
N ILE A 345 9.90 -11.98 -8.96
CA ILE A 345 10.70 -11.20 -9.91
C ILE A 345 12.19 -11.47 -9.70
N GLY A 346 12.66 -11.46 -8.43
CA GLY A 346 14.05 -11.79 -8.08
C GLY A 346 14.47 -13.17 -8.58
N ASP A 347 13.61 -14.18 -8.37
CA ASP A 347 13.87 -15.56 -8.79
C ASP A 347 13.99 -15.72 -10.32
N TYR A 348 13.28 -14.90 -11.14
CA TYR A 348 13.31 -14.98 -12.60
C TYR A 348 14.40 -14.12 -13.25
N VAL A 349 14.79 -13.00 -12.67
CA VAL A 349 15.75 -12.07 -13.32
C VAL A 349 17.10 -12.01 -12.63
N GLY A 350 17.22 -12.59 -11.45
CA GLY A 350 18.42 -12.55 -10.62
C GLY A 350 18.59 -11.23 -9.85
N PRO A 351 19.44 -11.22 -8.82
CA PRO A 351 19.53 -10.10 -7.86
C PRO A 351 19.98 -8.77 -8.50
N LYS A 352 20.91 -8.83 -9.49
CA LYS A 352 21.46 -7.61 -10.13
C LYS A 352 20.42 -6.81 -10.94
N LYS A 353 19.37 -7.46 -11.45
CA LYS A 353 18.34 -6.84 -12.31
C LYS A 353 16.99 -6.71 -11.64
N SER A 354 16.86 -7.26 -10.44
CA SER A 354 15.60 -7.32 -9.68
C SER A 354 15.00 -5.93 -9.43
N ALA A 355 15.79 -4.95 -9.03
CA ALA A 355 15.30 -3.61 -8.72
C ALA A 355 14.61 -2.93 -9.92
N ALA A 356 15.24 -2.95 -11.09
CA ALA A 356 14.67 -2.36 -12.31
C ALA A 356 13.42 -3.11 -12.77
N ALA A 357 13.43 -4.44 -12.67
CA ALA A 357 12.27 -5.27 -13.03
C ALA A 357 11.10 -5.05 -12.07
N ILE A 358 11.34 -4.95 -10.76
CA ILE A 358 10.32 -4.61 -9.75
C ILE A 358 9.72 -3.23 -10.07
N GLY A 359 10.53 -2.23 -10.39
CA GLY A 359 10.05 -0.89 -10.75
C GLY A 359 9.09 -0.93 -11.93
N PHE A 360 9.46 -1.62 -13.01
CA PHE A 360 8.63 -1.73 -14.20
C PHE A 360 7.32 -2.53 -13.95
N VAL A 361 7.40 -3.65 -13.26
CA VAL A 361 6.22 -4.45 -12.91
C VAL A 361 5.30 -3.70 -11.94
N THR A 362 5.86 -2.90 -11.02
CA THR A 362 5.09 -2.02 -10.13
C THR A 362 4.43 -0.86 -10.89
N PHE A 363 5.04 -0.36 -11.97
CA PHE A 363 4.38 0.60 -12.84
C PHE A 363 3.12 0.00 -13.48
N ILE A 364 3.20 -1.23 -14.01
CA ILE A 364 2.04 -1.94 -14.56
C ILE A 364 0.95 -2.17 -13.49
N PHE A 365 1.34 -2.55 -12.28
CA PHE A 365 0.45 -2.63 -11.12
C PHE A 365 -0.26 -1.29 -10.84
N GLY A 366 0.46 -0.17 -10.93
CA GLY A 366 -0.11 1.17 -10.79
C GLY A 366 -1.22 1.48 -11.80
N LEU A 367 -1.10 1.01 -13.03
CA LEU A 367 -2.17 1.14 -14.05
C LEU A 367 -3.43 0.39 -13.63
N GLY A 368 -3.29 -0.79 -13.00
CA GLY A 368 -4.41 -1.52 -12.39
C GLY A 368 -5.09 -0.72 -11.28
N GLN A 369 -4.30 -0.11 -10.39
CA GLN A 369 -4.83 0.72 -9.30
C GLN A 369 -5.60 1.96 -9.80
N ILE A 370 -5.17 2.54 -10.91
CA ILE A 370 -5.85 3.69 -11.54
C ILE A 370 -7.17 3.26 -12.17
N SER A 371 -7.17 2.17 -12.92
CA SER A 371 -8.34 1.72 -13.69
C SER A 371 -9.43 1.07 -12.82
N GLY A 372 -9.04 0.36 -11.76
CA GLY A 372 -9.97 -0.39 -10.92
C GLY A 372 -11.12 0.44 -10.35
N PRO A 373 -10.86 1.50 -9.55
CA PRO A 373 -11.91 2.30 -8.94
C PRO A 373 -12.78 3.05 -9.96
N ALA A 374 -12.17 3.57 -11.03
CA ALA A 374 -12.90 4.28 -12.08
C ALA A 374 -13.94 3.38 -12.75
N ILE A 375 -13.49 2.21 -13.22
CA ILE A 375 -14.38 1.25 -13.90
C ILE A 375 -15.43 0.70 -12.92
N ALA A 376 -15.03 0.40 -11.69
CA ALA A 376 -15.96 -0.07 -10.67
C ALA A 376 -17.03 0.96 -10.34
N GLY A 377 -16.66 2.25 -10.23
CA GLY A 377 -17.62 3.32 -9.99
C GLY A 377 -18.61 3.51 -11.15
N VAL A 378 -18.13 3.49 -12.40
CA VAL A 378 -19.00 3.59 -13.60
C VAL A 378 -19.93 2.37 -13.71
N LEU A 379 -19.42 1.17 -13.40
CA LEU A 379 -20.26 -0.03 -13.40
C LEU A 379 -21.34 0.06 -12.31
N ALA A 380 -20.98 0.49 -11.11
CA ALA A 380 -21.93 0.66 -10.02
C ALA A 380 -22.97 1.75 -10.32
N GLU A 381 -22.61 2.84 -11.01
CA GLU A 381 -23.55 3.87 -11.46
C GLU A 381 -24.62 3.29 -12.38
N ARG A 382 -24.21 2.43 -13.31
CA ARG A 382 -25.13 1.80 -14.29
C ARG A 382 -26.01 0.72 -13.66
N THR A 383 -25.51 0.02 -12.65
CA THR A 383 -26.22 -1.12 -12.04
C THR A 383 -26.92 -0.78 -10.73
N GLY A 384 -26.69 0.42 -10.19
CA GLY A 384 -27.21 0.87 -8.90
C GLY A 384 -26.54 0.22 -7.69
N SER A 385 -25.48 -0.58 -7.88
CA SER A 385 -24.79 -1.31 -6.79
C SER A 385 -23.35 -1.66 -7.16
N PHE A 386 -22.47 -1.72 -6.15
CA PHE A 386 -21.10 -2.25 -6.29
C PHE A 386 -21.04 -3.79 -6.43
N SER A 387 -22.15 -4.53 -6.29
CA SER A 387 -22.16 -5.99 -6.43
C SER A 387 -21.54 -6.44 -7.77
N GLY A 388 -21.90 -5.79 -8.89
CA GLY A 388 -21.31 -6.07 -10.20
C GLY A 388 -19.80 -5.81 -10.24
N SER A 389 -19.33 -4.76 -9.57
CA SER A 389 -17.91 -4.42 -9.48
C SER A 389 -17.13 -5.45 -8.66
N PHE A 390 -17.71 -6.01 -7.61
CA PHE A 390 -17.10 -7.10 -6.84
C PHE A 390 -17.12 -8.44 -7.60
N PHE A 391 -18.17 -8.74 -8.38
CA PHE A 391 -18.17 -9.90 -9.28
C PHE A 391 -17.06 -9.79 -10.33
N MET A 392 -16.89 -8.62 -10.93
CA MET A 392 -15.79 -8.36 -11.86
C MET A 392 -14.42 -8.52 -11.18
N ALA A 393 -14.24 -8.00 -9.96
CA ALA A 393 -13.02 -8.18 -9.18
C ALA A 393 -12.76 -9.67 -8.88
N ALA A 394 -13.80 -10.45 -8.56
CA ALA A 394 -13.69 -11.89 -8.34
C ALA A 394 -13.27 -12.63 -9.62
N ALA A 395 -13.86 -12.27 -10.75
CA ALA A 395 -13.50 -12.87 -12.05
C ALA A 395 -12.03 -12.57 -12.43
N PHE A 396 -11.56 -11.34 -12.21
CA PHE A 396 -10.17 -10.95 -12.46
C PHE A 396 -9.19 -11.61 -11.49
N ALA A 397 -9.57 -11.76 -10.21
CA ALA A 397 -8.77 -12.55 -9.27
C ALA A 397 -8.72 -14.03 -9.66
N GLY A 398 -9.83 -14.60 -10.14
CA GLY A 398 -9.88 -15.94 -10.73
C GLY A 398 -8.97 -16.08 -11.96
N ALA A 399 -8.98 -15.09 -12.86
CA ALA A 399 -8.05 -15.05 -13.98
C ALA A 399 -6.59 -15.01 -13.51
N ALA A 400 -6.29 -14.26 -12.44
CA ALA A 400 -4.95 -14.21 -11.84
C ALA A 400 -4.55 -15.57 -11.22
N VAL A 401 -5.49 -16.35 -10.65
CA VAL A 401 -5.23 -17.74 -10.22
C VAL A 401 -4.79 -18.59 -11.41
N VAL A 402 -5.55 -18.53 -12.52
CA VAL A 402 -5.25 -19.30 -13.73
C VAL A 402 -3.90 -18.90 -14.31
N LEU A 403 -3.65 -17.59 -14.48
CA LEU A 403 -2.36 -17.10 -14.95
C LEU A 403 -1.22 -17.53 -14.01
N SER A 404 -1.38 -17.42 -12.70
CA SER A 404 -0.38 -17.89 -11.74
C SER A 404 -0.12 -19.40 -11.90
N GLY A 405 -1.15 -20.17 -12.27
CA GLY A 405 -1.06 -21.61 -12.56
C GLY A 405 -0.16 -21.96 -13.74
N PHE A 406 0.00 -21.08 -14.71
CA PHE A 406 0.89 -21.27 -15.87
C PHE A 406 2.33 -20.76 -15.63
N LEU A 407 2.66 -20.19 -14.48
CA LEU A 407 4.03 -19.83 -14.15
C LEU A 407 4.91 -21.07 -14.16
N ARG A 408 5.96 -21.05 -14.98
CA ARG A 408 6.98 -22.10 -15.02
C ARG A 408 8.01 -21.86 -13.92
N LYS A 409 8.63 -22.92 -13.41
CA LYS A 409 9.75 -22.77 -12.47
C LYS A 409 10.86 -21.91 -13.11
N PRO A 410 11.48 -20.97 -12.36
CA PRO A 410 12.67 -20.29 -12.85
C PRO A 410 13.70 -21.32 -13.28
N ARG A 411 14.31 -21.16 -14.45
CA ARG A 411 15.50 -21.92 -14.78
C ARG A 411 16.60 -21.42 -13.86
N THR A 412 17.16 -22.31 -13.05
CA THR A 412 18.37 -22.01 -12.27
C THR A 412 19.45 -21.54 -13.23
N VAL A 413 19.82 -20.27 -13.12
CA VAL A 413 20.93 -19.65 -13.85
C VAL A 413 22.20 -19.80 -13.03
#